data_c3b5f108ca9427a906fb5812c3f49a96
#
_entry.id   c3b5f108ca9427a906fb5812c3f49a96
#
_cell.length_a   1.000
_cell.length_b   1.000
_cell.length_c   1.000
_cell.angle_alpha   90.00
_cell.angle_beta   90.00
_cell.angle_gamma   90.00
#
_symmetry.space_group_name_H-M   'P 1'
#
loop_
_entity.id
_entity.type
_entity.pdbx_description
1 polymer ?
#
loop_
_entity_poly.entity_id
_entity_poly.type
_entity_poly.pdbx_seq_one_letter_code
_entity_poly.pdbx_strand_id
1 'polypeptide(L)'
;MNIINEAAMTIMITIMTQFGADNNLEIDQKELWCLSQNIYFEARAESYSGKQAVANVTDNRKDSEAHPDTFCGVVKEGPVRESWKTKQDKTLDKSKRIYYPRKHRCQFSWWCDGEKDTIWVQYMNGTTIDSNMNAWRDSVHIALDTMSNHLYDNTGGATYYYAHNIVYP
;
A
#
# COMPACT_ATOMS: atom_id res chain seq x y z
N MET A 1 10.28 -14.07 -3.25
CA MET A 1 10.18 -12.64 -3.69
C MET A 1 10.21 -12.66 -5.20
N ASN A 2 9.25 -12.05 -5.87
CA ASN A 2 9.16 -12.12 -7.33
C ASN A 2 10.18 -11.13 -7.93
N ILE A 3 11.04 -11.58 -8.83
CA ILE A 3 12.07 -10.78 -9.54
C ILE A 3 11.51 -9.46 -10.11
N ILE A 4 10.23 -9.44 -10.42
CA ILE A 4 9.53 -8.29 -11.04
C ILE A 4 9.41 -7.08 -10.11
N ASN A 5 9.37 -7.26 -8.79
CA ASN A 5 9.29 -6.16 -7.82
C ASN A 5 10.65 -5.72 -7.26
N GLU A 6 11.76 -6.33 -7.69
CA GLU A 6 13.10 -6.00 -7.19
C GLU A 6 13.50 -4.55 -7.53
N ALA A 7 13.19 -4.09 -8.74
CA ALA A 7 13.48 -2.72 -9.13
C ALA A 7 12.68 -1.70 -8.30
N ALA A 8 11.39 -1.96 -8.08
CA ALA A 8 10.54 -1.12 -7.24
C ALA A 8 11.03 -1.08 -5.79
N MET A 9 11.43 -2.23 -5.24
CA MET A 9 12.01 -2.34 -3.90
C MET A 9 13.34 -1.57 -3.80
N THR A 10 14.21 -1.69 -4.79
CA THR A 10 15.50 -0.96 -4.83
C THR A 10 15.27 0.55 -4.84
N ILE A 11 14.35 1.05 -5.66
CA ILE A 11 14.00 2.46 -5.70
C ILE A 11 13.48 2.92 -4.32
N MET A 12 12.55 2.17 -3.73
CA MET A 12 12.01 2.50 -2.41
C MET A 12 13.11 2.57 -1.35
N ILE A 13 13.99 1.57 -1.28
CA ILE A 13 15.09 1.54 -0.30
C ILE A 13 16.03 2.73 -0.51
N THR A 14 16.34 3.07 -1.75
CA THR A 14 17.20 4.22 -2.05
C THR A 14 16.57 5.53 -1.56
N ILE A 15 15.30 5.78 -1.86
CA ILE A 15 14.58 6.97 -1.43
C ILE A 15 14.45 7.00 0.11
N MET A 16 14.07 5.87 0.72
CA MET A 16 13.93 5.73 2.17
C MET A 16 15.24 6.03 2.90
N THR A 17 16.36 5.52 2.41
CA THR A 17 17.68 5.72 3.03
C THR A 17 18.08 7.20 2.98
N GLN A 18 17.87 7.86 1.85
CA GLN A 18 18.15 9.28 1.70
C GLN A 18 17.24 10.11 2.61
N PHE A 19 15.95 9.85 2.59
CA PHE A 19 14.97 10.57 3.42
C PHE A 19 15.25 10.40 4.91
N GLY A 20 15.56 9.17 5.35
CA GLY A 20 15.91 8.87 6.75
C GLY A 20 17.19 9.59 7.19
N ALA A 21 18.20 9.65 6.33
CA ALA A 21 19.43 10.39 6.61
C ALA A 21 19.20 11.89 6.70
N ASP A 22 18.41 12.47 5.79
CA ASP A 22 18.13 13.91 5.74
C ASP A 22 17.29 14.39 6.95
N ASN A 23 16.42 13.52 7.48
CA ASN A 23 15.49 13.84 8.56
C ASN A 23 15.86 13.21 9.92
N ASN A 24 16.94 12.44 9.99
CA ASN A 24 17.35 11.67 11.17
C ASN A 24 16.22 10.79 11.72
N LEU A 25 15.55 10.05 10.84
CA LEU A 25 14.41 9.18 11.14
C LEU A 25 14.73 7.72 10.84
N GLU A 26 14.25 6.85 11.73
CA GLU A 26 14.18 5.41 11.46
C GLU A 26 12.80 5.07 10.88
N ILE A 27 12.77 4.42 9.72
CA ILE A 27 11.55 4.14 8.96
C ILE A 27 11.37 2.62 8.87
N ASP A 28 10.19 2.13 9.24
CA ASP A 28 9.83 0.73 9.04
C ASP A 28 9.62 0.44 7.55
N GLN A 29 10.57 -0.31 6.98
CA GLN A 29 10.57 -0.66 5.56
C GLN A 29 9.32 -1.45 5.15
N LYS A 30 8.78 -2.29 6.02
CA LYS A 30 7.60 -3.11 5.73
C LYS A 30 6.34 -2.25 5.66
N GLU A 31 6.17 -1.36 6.62
CA GLU A 31 5.04 -0.41 6.65
C GLU A 31 5.10 0.55 5.46
N LEU A 32 6.29 1.07 5.16
CA LEU A 32 6.53 1.89 3.97
C LEU A 32 6.15 1.16 2.68
N TRP A 33 6.54 -0.11 2.56
CA TRP A 33 6.19 -0.93 1.39
C TRP A 33 4.68 -1.07 1.23
N CYS A 34 3.96 -1.40 2.31
CA CYS A 34 2.51 -1.56 2.27
C CYS A 34 1.80 -0.25 1.87
N LEU A 35 2.16 0.87 2.49
CA LEU A 35 1.55 2.16 2.17
C LEU A 35 1.87 2.62 0.75
N SER A 36 3.12 2.49 0.31
CA SER A 36 3.53 2.84 -1.06
C SER A 36 2.80 2.01 -2.11
N GLN A 37 2.64 0.70 -1.87
CA GLN A 37 1.85 -0.15 -2.75
C GLN A 37 0.39 0.29 -2.82
N ASN A 38 -0.20 0.62 -1.68
CA ASN A 38 -1.59 1.05 -1.65
C ASN A 38 -1.81 2.33 -2.48
N ILE A 39 -0.97 3.34 -2.28
CA ILE A 39 -1.03 4.58 -3.06
C ILE A 39 -0.85 4.29 -4.55
N TYR A 40 0.10 3.44 -4.91
CA TYR A 40 0.38 3.10 -6.30
C TYR A 40 -0.80 2.40 -6.97
N PHE A 41 -1.34 1.33 -6.38
CA PHE A 41 -2.40 0.55 -7.02
C PHE A 41 -3.74 1.28 -7.06
N GLU A 42 -4.05 2.09 -6.05
CA GLU A 42 -5.30 2.85 -5.99
C GLU A 42 -5.26 4.14 -6.83
N ALA A 43 -4.10 4.80 -6.92
CA ALA A 43 -4.03 6.17 -7.45
C ALA A 43 -2.90 6.45 -8.44
N ARG A 44 -2.28 5.42 -9.06
CA ARG A 44 -1.13 5.65 -9.97
C ARG A 44 -1.41 6.60 -11.14
N ALA A 45 -2.65 6.64 -11.61
CA ALA A 45 -3.10 7.50 -12.71
C ALA A 45 -3.64 8.86 -12.24
N GLU A 46 -3.78 9.05 -10.92
CA GLU A 46 -4.32 10.27 -10.35
C GLU A 46 -3.26 11.36 -10.21
N SER A 47 -3.73 12.59 -9.99
CA SER A 47 -2.86 13.71 -9.62
C SER A 47 -2.10 13.42 -8.31
N TYR A 48 -1.05 14.21 -8.04
CA TYR A 48 -0.31 14.10 -6.78
C TYR A 48 -1.25 14.27 -5.57
N SER A 49 -2.19 15.22 -5.62
CA SER A 49 -3.20 15.42 -4.56
C SER A 49 -4.14 14.22 -4.41
N GLY A 50 -4.50 13.53 -5.49
CA GLY A 50 -5.28 12.30 -5.42
C GLY A 50 -4.52 11.16 -4.73
N LYS A 51 -3.22 11.03 -5.02
CA LYS A 51 -2.33 10.08 -4.33
C LYS A 51 -2.21 10.41 -2.83
N GLN A 52 -2.09 11.70 -2.49
CA GLN A 52 -2.10 12.17 -1.10
C GLN A 52 -3.41 11.82 -0.37
N ALA A 53 -4.55 11.96 -1.04
CA ALA A 53 -5.84 11.61 -0.45
C ALA A 53 -5.92 10.10 -0.09
N VAL A 54 -5.39 9.21 -0.95
CA VAL A 54 -5.31 7.78 -0.63
C VAL A 54 -4.42 7.52 0.58
N ALA A 55 -3.27 8.19 0.66
CA ALA A 55 -2.36 8.07 1.81
C ALA A 55 -3.05 8.53 3.10
N ASN A 56 -3.69 9.69 3.09
CA ASN A 56 -4.39 10.26 4.25
C ASN A 56 -5.55 9.38 4.71
N VAL A 57 -6.37 8.85 3.79
CA VAL A 57 -7.44 7.90 4.16
C VAL A 57 -6.87 6.64 4.80
N THR A 58 -5.73 6.14 4.32
CA THR A 58 -5.07 4.97 4.91
C THR A 58 -4.53 5.27 6.31
N ASP A 59 -3.96 6.45 6.51
CA ASP A 59 -3.45 6.92 7.80
C ASP A 59 -4.59 7.17 8.80
N ASN A 60 -5.65 7.87 8.38
CA ASN A 60 -6.85 8.09 9.19
C ASN A 60 -7.50 6.78 9.64
N ARG A 61 -7.50 5.75 8.79
CA ARG A 61 -7.96 4.40 9.19
C ARG A 61 -7.05 3.80 10.25
N LYS A 62 -5.73 3.85 10.05
CA LYS A 62 -4.74 3.34 11.02
C LYS A 62 -4.89 3.99 12.39
N ASP A 63 -5.24 5.25 12.44
CA ASP A 63 -5.44 6.01 13.69
C ASP A 63 -6.85 5.81 14.28
N SER A 64 -7.76 5.15 13.58
CA SER A 64 -9.12 4.86 14.03
C SER A 64 -9.21 3.54 14.77
N GLU A 65 -9.90 3.50 15.91
CA GLU A 65 -10.18 2.27 16.66
C GLU A 65 -10.98 1.21 15.87
N ALA A 66 -11.62 1.60 14.77
CA ALA A 66 -12.41 0.70 13.92
C ALA A 66 -11.57 -0.12 12.93
N HIS A 67 -10.28 0.18 12.79
CA HIS A 67 -9.38 -0.41 11.82
C HIS A 67 -8.09 -0.92 12.49
N PRO A 68 -7.27 -1.72 11.78
CA PRO A 68 -5.94 -2.10 12.28
C PRO A 68 -5.02 -0.88 12.49
N ASP A 69 -4.14 -0.96 13.49
CA ASP A 69 -3.22 0.10 13.93
C ASP A 69 -1.89 0.17 13.16
N THR A 70 -1.79 -0.50 12.01
CA THR A 70 -0.63 -0.49 11.14
C THR A 70 -1.05 -0.27 9.68
N PHE A 71 -0.19 0.34 8.87
CA PHE A 71 -0.45 0.50 7.44
C PHE A 71 -0.66 -0.83 6.73
N CYS A 72 0.22 -1.82 7.00
CA CYS A 72 0.05 -3.15 6.44
C CYS A 72 -1.25 -3.83 6.89
N GLY A 73 -1.68 -3.58 8.13
CA GLY A 73 -2.95 -4.07 8.65
C GLY A 73 -4.14 -3.48 7.91
N VAL A 74 -4.19 -2.16 7.77
CA VAL A 74 -5.24 -1.43 7.04
C VAL A 74 -5.29 -1.85 5.57
N VAL A 75 -4.12 -1.90 4.91
CA VAL A 75 -4.04 -2.27 3.47
C VAL A 75 -4.53 -3.69 3.23
N LYS A 76 -4.27 -4.60 4.15
CA LYS A 76 -4.66 -6.02 4.05
C LYS A 76 -5.99 -6.34 4.73
N GLU A 77 -6.69 -5.34 5.22
CA GLU A 77 -7.94 -5.52 5.94
C GLU A 77 -9.01 -6.17 5.07
N GLY A 78 -9.64 -7.19 5.62
CA GLY A 78 -10.72 -7.90 4.97
C GLY A 78 -10.91 -9.30 5.54
N PRO A 79 -12.05 -9.96 5.21
CA PRO A 79 -12.31 -11.31 5.67
C PRO A 79 -11.34 -12.30 5.04
N VAL A 80 -10.85 -13.22 5.85
CA VAL A 80 -9.94 -14.28 5.42
C VAL A 80 -10.65 -15.64 5.42
N ARG A 81 -10.07 -16.60 4.70
CA ARG A 81 -10.44 -18.02 4.76
C ARG A 81 -9.22 -18.86 5.08
N GLU A 82 -9.39 -19.84 5.91
CA GLU A 82 -8.34 -20.80 6.18
C GLU A 82 -8.05 -21.68 4.95
N SER A 83 -6.77 -21.93 4.70
CA SER A 83 -6.32 -22.88 3.69
C SER A 83 -6.95 -24.25 3.93
N TRP A 84 -7.41 -24.88 2.86
CA TRP A 84 -7.93 -26.26 2.93
C TRP A 84 -6.91 -27.23 3.55
N LYS A 85 -5.64 -27.09 3.23
CA LYS A 85 -4.56 -27.95 3.76
C LYS A 85 -4.44 -27.87 5.28
N THR A 86 -4.50 -26.66 5.86
CA THR A 86 -4.40 -26.49 7.32
C THR A 86 -5.71 -26.77 8.04
N LYS A 87 -6.85 -26.56 7.36
CA LYS A 87 -8.18 -26.82 7.93
C LYS A 87 -8.44 -28.30 8.18
N GLN A 88 -7.84 -29.21 7.41
CA GLN A 88 -7.99 -30.66 7.59
C GLN A 88 -7.23 -31.17 8.80
N ASP A 89 -6.13 -30.55 9.16
CA ASP A 89 -5.36 -30.92 10.35
C ASP A 89 -5.93 -30.22 11.59
N LYS A 90 -6.79 -30.94 12.31
CA LYS A 90 -7.42 -30.44 13.54
C LYS A 90 -6.43 -30.29 14.71
N THR A 91 -5.26 -30.91 14.61
CA THR A 91 -4.22 -30.88 15.66
C THR A 91 -3.26 -29.70 15.44
N LEU A 92 -3.30 -29.05 14.29
CA LEU A 92 -2.39 -27.97 13.94
C LEU A 92 -2.65 -26.74 14.82
N ASP A 93 -1.59 -26.24 15.43
CA ASP A 93 -1.61 -25.00 16.21
C ASP A 93 -2.12 -23.81 15.39
N LYS A 94 -2.82 -22.88 16.05
CA LYS A 94 -3.36 -21.67 15.39
C LYS A 94 -2.28 -20.86 14.67
N SER A 95 -1.08 -20.78 15.23
CA SER A 95 0.07 -20.03 14.66
C SER A 95 0.60 -20.64 13.36
N LYS A 96 0.33 -21.92 13.10
CA LYS A 96 0.77 -22.63 11.89
C LYS A 96 -0.31 -22.71 10.81
N ARG A 97 -1.51 -22.19 11.09
CA ARG A 97 -2.60 -22.17 10.12
C ARG A 97 -2.38 -21.10 9.08
N ILE A 98 -2.67 -21.43 7.82
CA ILE A 98 -2.49 -20.53 6.68
C ILE A 98 -3.86 -19.95 6.31
N TYR A 99 -3.93 -18.64 6.23
CA TYR A 99 -5.12 -17.90 5.85
C TYR A 99 -4.88 -17.12 4.56
N TYR A 100 -5.89 -17.08 3.71
CA TYR A 100 -5.90 -16.29 2.48
C TYR A 100 -7.03 -15.27 2.51
N PRO A 101 -6.85 -14.07 1.94
CA PRO A 101 -7.93 -13.12 1.81
C PRO A 101 -9.08 -13.70 0.96
N ARG A 102 -10.29 -13.32 1.27
CA ARG A 102 -11.44 -13.67 0.43
C ARG A 102 -11.46 -12.74 -0.78
N LYS A 103 -11.44 -13.35 -1.96
CA LYS A 103 -11.42 -12.64 -3.24
C LYS A 103 -12.52 -11.57 -3.32
N HIS A 104 -12.17 -10.34 -3.75
CA HIS A 104 -13.05 -9.18 -3.92
C HIS A 104 -13.82 -8.76 -2.66
N ARG A 105 -13.25 -8.99 -1.46
CA ARG A 105 -13.86 -8.63 -0.19
C ARG A 105 -12.98 -7.77 0.72
N CYS A 106 -11.84 -7.30 0.23
CA CYS A 106 -10.92 -6.45 0.98
C CYS A 106 -11.31 -4.98 0.89
N GLN A 107 -10.84 -4.19 1.83
CA GLN A 107 -11.01 -2.73 1.84
C GLN A 107 -10.37 -2.09 0.61
N PHE A 108 -9.18 -2.57 0.22
CA PHE A 108 -8.51 -2.21 -1.02
C PHE A 108 -8.59 -3.39 -1.99
N SER A 109 -9.25 -3.18 -3.12
CA SER A 109 -9.64 -4.25 -4.04
C SER A 109 -8.44 -4.98 -4.65
N TRP A 110 -7.37 -4.25 -4.95
CA TRP A 110 -6.16 -4.80 -5.57
C TRP A 110 -5.51 -5.90 -4.72
N TRP A 111 -5.57 -5.79 -3.38
CA TRP A 111 -4.96 -6.76 -2.48
C TRP A 111 -5.57 -8.17 -2.58
N CYS A 112 -6.84 -8.29 -2.97
CA CYS A 112 -7.52 -9.57 -3.01
C CYS A 112 -8.35 -9.81 -4.28
N ASP A 113 -8.02 -9.17 -5.39
CA ASP A 113 -8.64 -9.42 -6.70
C ASP A 113 -8.14 -10.72 -7.35
N GLY A 114 -7.02 -11.26 -6.87
CA GLY A 114 -6.38 -12.49 -7.34
C GLY A 114 -5.45 -12.28 -8.52
N GLU A 115 -5.19 -11.03 -8.88
CA GLU A 115 -4.19 -10.66 -9.86
C GLU A 115 -2.78 -10.60 -9.22
N LYS A 116 -1.76 -10.42 -10.05
CA LYS A 116 -0.39 -10.25 -9.54
C LYS A 116 -0.16 -8.78 -9.22
N ASP A 117 0.16 -8.48 -7.97
CA ASP A 117 0.53 -7.13 -7.50
C ASP A 117 1.93 -6.77 -8.01
N THR A 118 2.01 -6.45 -9.30
CA THR A 118 3.26 -6.15 -9.99
C THR A 118 3.41 -4.64 -10.18
N ILE A 119 4.47 -4.09 -9.62
CA ILE A 119 4.86 -2.71 -9.86
C ILE A 119 5.78 -2.68 -11.06
N TRP A 120 5.27 -2.19 -12.20
CA TRP A 120 6.03 -2.10 -13.43
C TRP A 120 6.94 -0.88 -13.42
N VAL A 121 8.23 -1.12 -13.20
CA VAL A 121 9.28 -0.10 -13.27
C VAL A 121 10.27 -0.54 -14.32
N GLN A 122 10.23 0.07 -15.50
CA GLN A 122 11.21 -0.16 -16.54
C GLN A 122 12.11 1.06 -16.73
N TYR A 123 13.42 0.83 -16.71
CA TYR A 123 14.38 1.80 -17.21
C TYR A 123 14.39 1.72 -18.74
N MET A 124 13.76 2.67 -19.40
CA MET A 124 13.87 2.81 -20.84
C MET A 124 15.11 3.60 -21.19
N ASN A 125 16.09 2.93 -21.78
CA ASN A 125 17.30 3.46 -22.46
C ASN A 125 17.58 4.96 -22.26
N GLY A 126 18.01 5.34 -21.09
CA GLY A 126 18.80 6.55 -20.81
C GLY A 126 18.09 7.89 -20.80
N THR A 127 16.85 8.07 -21.26
CA THR A 127 16.27 9.41 -21.43
C THR A 127 14.78 9.58 -21.18
N THR A 128 13.99 8.52 -21.04
CA THR A 128 12.56 8.64 -20.74
C THR A 128 12.22 7.92 -19.46
N ILE A 129 11.82 8.68 -18.46
CA ILE A 129 11.27 8.14 -17.21
C ILE A 129 9.88 7.60 -17.54
N ASP A 130 9.67 6.28 -17.40
CA ASP A 130 8.36 5.67 -17.55
C ASP A 130 7.37 6.29 -16.56
N SER A 131 6.14 6.56 -17.01
CA SER A 131 5.06 7.10 -16.16
C SER A 131 4.79 6.25 -14.92
N ASN A 132 4.95 4.93 -15.02
CA ASN A 132 4.82 4.02 -13.89
C ASN A 132 5.94 4.18 -12.86
N MET A 133 7.17 4.46 -13.30
CA MET A 133 8.28 4.74 -12.40
C MET A 133 8.06 6.03 -11.62
N ASN A 134 7.56 7.08 -12.28
CA ASN A 134 7.21 8.34 -11.61
C ASN A 134 6.07 8.11 -10.60
N ALA A 135 5.02 7.40 -11.00
CA ALA A 135 3.92 7.07 -10.10
C ALA A 135 4.40 6.27 -8.87
N TRP A 136 5.34 5.34 -9.04
CA TRP A 136 5.93 4.61 -7.93
C TRP A 136 6.77 5.52 -7.02
N ARG A 137 7.63 6.37 -7.59
CA ARG A 137 8.43 7.32 -6.81
C ARG A 137 7.56 8.28 -6.01
N ASP A 138 6.53 8.86 -6.64
CA ASP A 138 5.55 9.70 -5.96
C ASP A 138 4.91 8.97 -4.79
N SER A 139 4.49 7.71 -5.01
CA SER A 139 3.86 6.89 -3.97
C SER A 139 4.79 6.66 -2.77
N VAL A 140 6.08 6.42 -3.02
CA VAL A 140 7.08 6.26 -1.95
C VAL A 140 7.31 7.57 -1.20
N HIS A 141 7.45 8.70 -1.90
CA HIS A 141 7.64 10.01 -1.24
C HIS A 141 6.43 10.38 -0.39
N ILE A 142 5.22 10.25 -0.93
CA ILE A 142 3.98 10.52 -0.19
C ILE A 142 3.87 9.60 1.04
N ALA A 143 4.21 8.33 0.90
CA ALA A 143 4.20 7.39 2.02
C ALA A 143 5.21 7.79 3.12
N LEU A 144 6.41 8.24 2.75
CA LEU A 144 7.40 8.75 3.70
C LEU A 144 6.92 10.01 4.42
N ASP A 145 6.35 10.96 3.68
CA ASP A 145 5.79 12.19 4.26
C ASP A 145 4.64 11.87 5.21
N THR A 146 3.80 10.89 4.88
CA THR A 146 2.72 10.40 5.75
C THR A 146 3.29 9.80 7.04
N MET A 147 4.23 8.86 6.93
CA MET A 147 4.81 8.14 8.08
C MET A 147 5.62 9.06 9.00
N SER A 148 6.12 10.17 8.49
CA SER A 148 6.86 11.18 9.28
C SER A 148 5.99 12.35 9.76
N ASN A 149 4.67 12.30 9.57
CA ASN A 149 3.71 13.36 9.88
C ASN A 149 4.01 14.70 9.18
N HIS A 150 4.64 14.65 8.01
CA HIS A 150 4.90 15.84 7.19
C HIS A 150 3.78 16.10 6.16
N LEU A 151 2.92 15.10 5.92
CA LEU A 151 1.82 15.25 4.97
C LEU A 151 0.63 15.95 5.62
N TYR A 152 0.16 17.02 4.98
CA TYR A 152 -1.11 17.64 5.37
C TYR A 152 -2.29 16.77 4.95
N ASP A 153 -3.23 16.52 5.85
CA ASP A 153 -4.47 15.81 5.54
C ASP A 153 -5.41 16.67 4.70
N ASN A 154 -5.46 16.40 3.41
CA ASN A 154 -6.34 17.05 2.45
C ASN A 154 -7.75 16.44 2.38
N THR A 155 -8.05 15.46 3.24
CA THR A 155 -9.33 14.74 3.28
C THR A 155 -10.20 15.12 4.48
N GLY A 156 -9.63 15.87 5.42
CA GLY A 156 -10.35 16.33 6.63
C GLY A 156 -10.75 15.17 7.57
N GLY A 157 -9.89 14.17 7.72
CA GLY A 157 -10.13 13.03 8.61
C GLY A 157 -10.97 11.92 7.97
N ALA A 158 -11.17 11.94 6.64
CA ALA A 158 -11.98 10.92 5.98
C ALA A 158 -11.32 9.54 6.08
N THR A 159 -12.12 8.53 6.40
CA THR A 159 -11.74 7.11 6.40
C THR A 159 -12.27 6.35 5.19
N TYR A 160 -13.01 7.03 4.30
CA TYR A 160 -13.55 6.48 3.07
C TYR A 160 -13.42 7.49 1.92
N TYR A 161 -13.25 6.99 0.71
CA TYR A 161 -13.35 7.76 -0.52
C TYR A 161 -14.22 7.01 -1.53
N TYR A 162 -14.76 7.74 -2.50
CA TYR A 162 -15.56 7.18 -3.59
C TYR A 162 -15.26 7.93 -4.89
N ALA A 163 -15.39 7.23 -6.01
CA ALA A 163 -15.29 7.86 -7.32
C ALA A 163 -16.59 8.63 -7.60
N HIS A 164 -16.51 9.95 -7.65
CA HIS A 164 -17.66 10.85 -7.82
C HIS A 164 -18.54 10.51 -9.04
N ASN A 165 -17.96 9.90 -10.08
CA ASN A 165 -18.67 9.55 -11.30
C ASN A 165 -19.45 8.23 -11.24
N ILE A 166 -19.38 7.49 -10.12
CA ILE A 166 -19.99 6.16 -9.98
C ILE A 166 -21.18 6.19 -8.99
N VAL A 167 -21.25 7.19 -8.13
CA VAL A 167 -22.35 7.33 -7.17
C VAL A 167 -23.49 8.10 -7.81
N TYR A 168 -24.53 7.39 -8.20
CA TYR A 168 -25.83 7.99 -8.50
C TYR A 168 -26.57 8.23 -7.20
N PRO A 169 -27.18 9.42 -7.00
CA PRO A 169 -28.00 9.72 -5.84
C PRO A 169 -29.23 8.81 -5.75
#